data_e0feef1055f4e6c6ae2788f308775334
#
_entry.id   e0feef1055f4e6c6ae2788f308775334
#
_cell.length_a   1.000
_cell.length_b   1.000
_cell.length_c   1.000
_cell.angle_alpha   90.00
_cell.angle_beta   90.00
_cell.angle_gamma   90.00
#
_symmetry.space_group_name_H-M   'P 1'
#
loop_
_entity.id
_entity.type
_entity.pdbx_description
1 polymer ?
#
loop_
_entity_poly.entity_id
_entity_poly.type
_entity_poly.pdbx_seq_one_letter_code
_entity_poly.pdbx_strand_id
1 'polypeptide(L)'
;MAAASSLDLLGGLRDADGAPVDAAALAGVRVGLYFAAGWCPMCTSFEPSLLEFRAAAASGESGASPVALVLVSSDGNAEAARTRAKALGMLQVDYGKAAELKTAFKIWAGKERPEFGDGRRSGVPAIVCLGSAGLEELHFLPAESQGAKVLGEWPAGGEW
;
A
#
# COMPACT_ATOMS: atom_id res chain seq x y z
N MET A 1 9.83 -24.86 2.85
CA MET A 1 9.45 -23.71 3.65
C MET A 1 9.49 -22.45 2.81
N ALA A 2 8.46 -21.66 2.88
CA ALA A 2 8.44 -20.44 2.11
C ALA A 2 9.51 -19.47 2.60
N ALA A 3 10.12 -18.73 1.69
CA ALA A 3 10.98 -17.62 2.05
C ALA A 3 10.18 -16.62 2.86
N ALA A 4 10.84 -15.75 3.60
CA ALA A 4 10.18 -14.67 4.31
C ALA A 4 9.32 -13.90 3.30
N SER A 5 8.03 -13.88 3.53
CA SER A 5 7.09 -13.23 2.64
C SER A 5 6.92 -11.77 3.04
N SER A 6 6.35 -10.97 2.15
CA SER A 6 5.98 -9.60 2.50
C SER A 6 5.04 -9.59 3.69
N LEU A 7 4.32 -10.69 3.91
CA LEU A 7 3.47 -10.84 5.07
C LEU A 7 4.26 -10.73 6.38
N ASP A 8 5.46 -11.32 6.43
CA ASP A 8 6.32 -11.22 7.60
C ASP A 8 6.80 -9.78 7.79
N LEU A 9 7.02 -9.06 6.69
CA LEU A 9 7.40 -7.66 6.73
C LEU A 9 6.24 -6.78 7.20
N LEU A 10 5.00 -7.18 6.90
CA LEU A 10 3.83 -6.41 7.31
C LEU A 10 3.61 -6.42 8.82
N GLY A 11 3.94 -7.53 9.46
CA GLY A 11 3.89 -7.66 10.93
C GLY A 11 2.73 -6.99 11.62
N GLY A 12 1.78 -7.75 12.16
CA GLY A 12 0.72 -7.17 12.96
C GLY A 12 -0.18 -6.17 12.24
N LEU A 13 -0.75 -6.56 11.09
CA LEU A 13 -1.71 -5.72 10.40
C LEU A 13 -2.89 -5.36 11.29
N ARG A 14 -3.37 -4.12 11.12
CA ARG A 14 -4.58 -3.62 11.79
C ARG A 14 -5.51 -3.04 10.74
N ASP A 15 -6.81 -3.06 11.03
CA ASP A 15 -7.77 -2.41 10.15
C ASP A 15 -7.79 -0.89 10.40
N ALA A 16 -8.67 -0.18 9.71
CA ALA A 16 -8.76 1.28 9.81
C ALA A 16 -9.12 1.75 11.23
N ASP A 17 -9.76 0.91 12.01
CA ASP A 17 -10.15 1.22 13.40
C ASP A 17 -9.10 0.77 14.42
N GLY A 18 -8.02 0.14 13.97
CA GLY A 18 -6.95 -0.30 14.83
C GLY A 18 -7.08 -1.72 15.35
N ALA A 19 -8.09 -2.46 14.93
CA ALA A 19 -8.28 -3.86 15.34
C ALA A 19 -7.32 -4.77 14.59
N PRO A 20 -6.76 -5.80 15.25
CA PRO A 20 -5.87 -6.74 14.57
C PRO A 20 -6.54 -7.44 13.40
N VAL A 21 -5.80 -7.64 12.31
CA VAL A 21 -6.26 -8.34 11.12
C VAL A 21 -5.40 -9.59 10.91
N ASP A 22 -6.05 -10.74 10.81
CA ASP A 22 -5.36 -11.98 10.50
C ASP A 22 -5.01 -11.98 9.01
N ALA A 23 -3.78 -12.37 8.71
CA ALA A 23 -3.31 -12.49 7.33
C ALA A 23 -4.20 -13.42 6.50
N ALA A 24 -4.82 -14.41 7.14
CA ALA A 24 -5.75 -15.32 6.45
C ALA A 24 -6.93 -14.57 5.82
N ALA A 25 -7.30 -13.41 6.37
CA ALA A 25 -8.38 -12.60 5.84
C ALA A 25 -8.04 -12.00 4.46
N LEU A 26 -6.78 -12.03 4.06
CA LEU A 26 -6.33 -11.52 2.77
C LEU A 26 -6.30 -12.60 1.68
N ALA A 27 -6.68 -13.83 2.00
CA ALA A 27 -6.72 -14.90 1.01
C ALA A 27 -7.72 -14.55 -0.10
N GLY A 28 -7.29 -14.66 -1.34
CA GLY A 28 -8.13 -14.35 -2.50
C GLY A 28 -8.34 -12.87 -2.76
N VAL A 29 -7.65 -12.00 -2.02
CA VAL A 29 -7.77 -10.55 -2.16
C VAL A 29 -6.45 -10.00 -2.71
N ARG A 30 -6.55 -9.10 -3.69
CA ARG A 30 -5.35 -8.40 -4.19
C ARG A 30 -4.90 -7.40 -3.14
N VAL A 31 -3.64 -7.47 -2.73
CA VAL A 31 -3.10 -6.57 -1.71
C VAL A 31 -2.16 -5.57 -2.34
N GLY A 32 -2.36 -4.30 -2.03
CA GLY A 32 -1.45 -3.25 -2.47
C GLY A 32 -0.89 -2.50 -1.27
N LEU A 33 0.43 -2.32 -1.26
CA LEU A 33 1.07 -1.45 -0.30
C LEU A 33 1.02 -0.05 -0.87
N TYR A 34 0.29 0.84 -0.21
CA TYR A 34 0.14 2.22 -0.67
C TYR A 34 1.08 3.13 0.12
N PHE A 35 2.11 3.62 -0.54
CA PHE A 35 3.12 4.50 0.06
C PHE A 35 2.68 5.94 -0.13
N ALA A 36 2.34 6.62 0.96
CA ALA A 36 1.75 7.95 0.91
C ALA A 36 1.84 8.70 2.23
N ALA A 37 1.45 9.96 2.21
CA ALA A 37 1.35 10.78 3.42
C ALA A 37 0.19 11.76 3.29
N GLY A 38 -0.40 12.11 4.42
CA GLY A 38 -1.48 13.08 4.46
C GLY A 38 -1.08 14.50 4.06
N TRP A 39 0.20 14.85 4.27
CA TRP A 39 0.73 16.17 3.89
C TRP A 39 1.08 16.27 2.40
N CYS A 40 1.03 15.17 1.67
CA CYS A 40 1.47 15.11 0.28
C CYS A 40 0.34 15.50 -0.69
N PRO A 41 0.42 16.65 -1.39
CA PRO A 41 -0.64 17.05 -2.31
C PRO A 41 -0.87 16.08 -3.46
N MET A 42 0.19 15.47 -3.98
CA MET A 42 0.07 14.48 -5.06
C MET A 42 -0.65 13.25 -4.57
N CYS A 43 -0.42 12.86 -3.32
CA CYS A 43 -1.10 11.73 -2.72
C CYS A 43 -2.60 12.02 -2.58
N THR A 44 -2.94 13.17 -2.02
CA THR A 44 -4.34 13.53 -1.80
C THR A 44 -5.09 13.71 -3.12
N SER A 45 -4.41 14.18 -4.17
CA SER A 45 -5.01 14.30 -5.51
C SER A 45 -5.26 12.94 -6.16
N PHE A 46 -4.41 11.96 -5.89
CA PHE A 46 -4.51 10.62 -6.42
C PHE A 46 -5.59 9.78 -5.72
N GLU A 47 -5.80 10.02 -4.43
CA GLU A 47 -6.63 9.16 -3.59
C GLU A 47 -8.08 8.98 -4.04
N PRO A 48 -8.79 10.00 -4.56
CA PRO A 48 -10.15 9.76 -5.05
C PRO A 48 -10.21 8.66 -6.11
N SER A 49 -9.27 8.66 -7.06
CA SER A 49 -9.21 7.62 -8.09
C SER A 49 -8.89 6.25 -7.51
N LEU A 50 -7.99 6.21 -6.52
CA LEU A 50 -7.62 4.97 -5.86
C LEU A 50 -8.82 4.36 -5.11
N LEU A 51 -9.57 5.18 -4.41
CA LEU A 51 -10.73 4.71 -3.66
C LEU A 51 -11.86 4.26 -4.58
N GLU A 52 -12.04 4.93 -5.73
CA GLU A 52 -12.97 4.48 -6.75
C GLU A 52 -12.58 3.13 -7.32
N PHE A 53 -11.29 2.96 -7.58
CA PHE A 53 -10.75 1.69 -8.07
C PHE A 53 -11.05 0.57 -7.09
N ARG A 54 -10.80 0.81 -5.80
CA ARG A 54 -11.09 -0.17 -4.74
C ARG A 54 -12.58 -0.51 -4.66
N ALA A 55 -13.43 0.50 -4.74
CA ALA A 55 -14.87 0.30 -4.67
C ALA A 55 -15.39 -0.52 -5.87
N ALA A 56 -14.88 -0.24 -7.05
CA ALA A 56 -15.26 -0.99 -8.25
C ALA A 56 -14.83 -2.45 -8.15
N ALA A 57 -13.64 -2.71 -7.60
CA ALA A 57 -13.17 -4.07 -7.37
C ALA A 57 -14.05 -4.80 -6.36
N ALA A 58 -14.46 -4.10 -5.30
CA ALA A 58 -15.32 -4.71 -4.27
C ALA A 58 -16.71 -5.06 -4.79
N SER A 59 -17.24 -4.31 -5.77
CA SER A 59 -18.56 -4.56 -6.33
C SER A 59 -18.59 -5.80 -7.23
N GLY A 60 -17.43 -6.24 -7.70
CA GLY A 60 -17.33 -7.38 -8.61
C GLY A 60 -17.76 -7.09 -10.04
N GLU A 61 -18.13 -5.86 -10.36
CA GLU A 61 -18.61 -5.48 -11.69
C GLU A 61 -17.58 -5.73 -12.79
N SER A 62 -16.31 -5.55 -12.48
CA SER A 62 -15.24 -5.74 -13.45
C SER A 62 -14.77 -7.19 -13.56
N GLY A 63 -15.29 -8.09 -12.71
CA GLY A 63 -14.80 -9.47 -12.63
C GLY A 63 -13.44 -9.60 -11.95
N ALA A 64 -12.84 -8.50 -11.52
CA ALA A 64 -11.56 -8.51 -10.84
C ALA A 64 -11.74 -8.87 -9.36
N SER A 65 -10.70 -9.44 -8.75
CA SER A 65 -10.70 -9.74 -7.32
C SER A 65 -10.73 -8.47 -6.49
N PRO A 66 -11.31 -8.51 -5.28
CA PRO A 66 -11.29 -7.36 -4.37
C PRO A 66 -9.87 -6.90 -4.08
N VAL A 67 -9.75 -5.66 -3.66
CA VAL A 67 -8.47 -5.03 -3.35
C VAL A 67 -8.44 -4.61 -1.89
N ALA A 68 -7.39 -4.99 -1.18
CA ALA A 68 -7.09 -4.50 0.16
C ALA A 68 -5.88 -3.57 0.07
N LEU A 69 -6.02 -2.37 0.58
CA LEU A 69 -4.93 -1.40 0.58
C LEU A 69 -4.33 -1.30 1.97
N VAL A 70 -3.01 -1.37 2.04
CA VAL A 70 -2.25 -1.25 3.28
C VAL A 70 -1.45 0.04 3.21
N LEU A 71 -1.74 0.98 4.09
CA LEU A 71 -1.02 2.25 4.11
C LEU A 71 0.38 2.07 4.70
N VAL A 72 1.39 2.47 3.93
CA VAL A 72 2.77 2.58 4.41
C VAL A 72 3.07 4.08 4.46
N SER A 73 2.98 4.64 5.65
CA SER A 73 2.92 6.09 5.83
C SER A 73 4.28 6.79 5.81
N SER A 74 4.32 7.93 5.13
CA SER A 74 5.41 8.89 5.23
C SER A 74 5.02 10.10 6.09
N ASP A 75 3.97 9.96 6.90
CA ASP A 75 3.62 10.98 7.88
C ASP A 75 4.68 11.04 8.99
N GLY A 76 4.76 12.15 9.67
CA GLY A 76 5.84 12.42 10.61
C GLY A 76 5.79 11.66 11.93
N ASN A 77 4.68 11.01 12.25
CA ASN A 77 4.54 10.23 13.48
C ASN A 77 3.42 9.19 13.35
N ALA A 78 3.38 8.28 14.33
CA ALA A 78 2.43 7.17 14.31
C ALA A 78 0.97 7.62 14.39
N GLU A 79 0.68 8.68 15.13
CA GLU A 79 -0.68 9.18 15.25
C GLU A 79 -1.22 9.72 13.93
N ALA A 80 -0.41 10.50 13.21
CA ALA A 80 -0.78 11.02 11.90
C ALA A 80 -1.01 9.88 10.91
N ALA A 81 -0.18 8.84 10.97
CA ALA A 81 -0.33 7.66 10.12
C ALA A 81 -1.65 6.95 10.40
N ARG A 82 -1.99 6.75 11.66
CA ARG A 82 -3.25 6.10 12.05
C ARG A 82 -4.46 6.93 11.61
N THR A 83 -4.40 8.24 11.80
CA THR A 83 -5.47 9.14 11.38
C THR A 83 -5.70 9.04 9.88
N ARG A 84 -4.63 8.99 9.11
CA ARG A 84 -4.74 8.91 7.66
C ARG A 84 -5.30 7.57 7.21
N ALA A 85 -4.84 6.47 7.80
CA ALA A 85 -5.36 5.14 7.48
C ALA A 85 -6.86 5.06 7.75
N LYS A 86 -7.30 5.64 8.86
CA LYS A 86 -8.73 5.67 9.20
C LYS A 86 -9.53 6.49 8.18
N ALA A 87 -9.01 7.66 7.81
CA ALA A 87 -9.68 8.52 6.83
C ALA A 87 -9.83 7.83 5.47
N LEU A 88 -8.87 7.00 5.09
CA LEU A 88 -8.88 6.30 3.81
C LEU A 88 -9.53 4.91 3.89
N GLY A 89 -9.88 4.45 5.09
CA GLY A 89 -10.42 3.11 5.27
C GLY A 89 -9.43 2.02 4.90
N MET A 90 -8.15 2.25 5.13
CA MET A 90 -7.09 1.31 4.76
C MET A 90 -6.58 0.51 5.94
N LEU A 91 -6.05 -0.67 5.65
CA LEU A 91 -5.28 -1.42 6.63
C LEU A 91 -4.02 -0.64 6.95
N GLN A 92 -3.44 -0.91 8.11
CA GLN A 92 -2.23 -0.22 8.53
C GLN A 92 -1.23 -1.19 9.11
N VAL A 93 0.05 -0.86 8.95
CA VAL A 93 1.14 -1.57 9.59
C VAL A 93 1.62 -0.74 10.77
N ASP A 94 2.33 -1.39 11.69
CA ASP A 94 3.02 -0.68 12.75
C ASP A 94 3.90 0.41 12.14
N TYR A 95 3.93 1.57 12.75
CA TYR A 95 4.71 2.70 12.23
C TYR A 95 6.19 2.33 12.08
N GLY A 96 6.73 1.53 13.01
CA GLY A 96 8.11 1.03 12.89
C GLY A 96 8.30 0.13 11.68
N LYS A 97 7.29 -0.66 11.32
CA LYS A 97 7.33 -1.51 10.13
C LYS A 97 7.27 -0.71 8.85
N ALA A 98 6.67 0.47 8.88
CA ALA A 98 6.63 1.34 7.71
C ALA A 98 8.06 1.69 7.25
N ALA A 99 8.97 1.97 8.19
CA ALA A 99 10.36 2.27 7.85
C ALA A 99 11.03 1.08 7.18
N GLU A 100 10.78 -0.14 7.68
CA GLU A 100 11.34 -1.36 7.09
C GLU A 100 10.82 -1.58 5.66
N LEU A 101 9.52 -1.35 5.45
CA LEU A 101 8.93 -1.51 4.12
C LEU A 101 9.46 -0.46 3.14
N LYS A 102 9.61 0.77 3.60
CA LYS A 102 10.19 1.83 2.75
C LYS A 102 11.60 1.44 2.30
N THR A 103 12.40 0.93 3.21
CA THR A 103 13.76 0.47 2.89
C THR A 103 13.74 -0.72 1.95
N ALA A 104 12.89 -1.71 2.24
CA ALA A 104 12.82 -2.95 1.46
C ALA A 104 12.40 -2.69 0.01
N PHE A 105 11.40 -1.84 -0.19
CA PHE A 105 10.89 -1.54 -1.53
C PHE A 105 11.50 -0.30 -2.17
N LYS A 106 12.33 0.42 -1.42
CA LYS A 106 13.02 1.64 -1.88
C LYS A 106 12.05 2.74 -2.30
N ILE A 107 11.02 2.95 -1.49
CA ILE A 107 10.01 3.98 -1.73
C ILE A 107 9.87 4.85 -0.49
N TRP A 108 10.15 6.15 -0.64
CA TRP A 108 9.97 7.14 0.43
C TRP A 108 9.81 8.53 -0.16
N ALA A 109 9.25 9.44 0.64
CA ALA A 109 9.06 10.82 0.20
C ALA A 109 10.40 11.55 0.11
N GLY A 110 10.45 12.56 -0.74
CA GLY A 110 11.66 13.37 -0.88
C GLY A 110 12.14 13.98 0.42
N LYS A 111 11.24 14.42 1.28
CA LYS A 111 11.61 14.99 2.59
C LYS A 111 12.14 13.95 3.57
N GLU A 112 12.03 12.67 3.26
CA GLU A 112 12.57 11.59 4.09
C GLU A 112 14.00 11.22 3.69
N ARG A 113 14.57 11.91 2.72
CA ARG A 113 15.94 11.68 2.28
C ARG A 113 16.98 11.68 3.42
N PRO A 114 16.90 12.58 4.40
CA PRO A 114 17.87 12.53 5.50
C PRO A 114 17.86 11.22 6.28
N GLU A 115 16.71 10.53 6.31
CA GLU A 115 16.58 9.25 6.99
C GLU A 115 16.92 8.05 6.11
N PHE A 116 16.48 8.06 4.85
CA PHE A 116 16.59 6.90 3.97
C PHE A 116 17.61 7.02 2.85
N GLY A 117 18.10 8.23 2.57
CA GLY A 117 19.15 8.45 1.56
C GLY A 117 18.60 8.69 0.15
N ASP A 118 19.49 8.51 -0.84
CA ASP A 118 19.20 8.85 -2.24
C ASP A 118 18.81 7.67 -3.13
N GLY A 119 18.85 6.44 -2.62
CA GLY A 119 18.71 5.25 -3.43
C GLY A 119 17.27 4.82 -3.70
N ARG A 120 16.30 5.71 -3.55
CA ARG A 120 14.90 5.33 -3.73
C ARG A 120 14.57 5.01 -5.19
N ARG A 121 13.67 4.03 -5.37
CA ARG A 121 13.11 3.70 -6.67
C ARG A 121 12.03 4.71 -7.07
N SER A 122 11.29 5.20 -6.10
CA SER A 122 10.19 6.13 -6.31
C SER A 122 9.92 6.96 -5.06
N GLY A 123 9.25 8.09 -5.26
CA GLY A 123 8.64 8.86 -4.18
C GLY A 123 7.20 8.43 -3.97
N VAL A 124 6.46 9.22 -3.24
CA VAL A 124 5.04 8.96 -2.97
C VAL A 124 4.15 9.90 -3.79
N PRO A 125 2.98 9.49 -4.24
CA PRO A 125 2.32 8.21 -4.00
C PRO A 125 2.86 7.10 -4.88
N ALA A 126 2.85 5.87 -4.36
CA ALA A 126 3.25 4.69 -5.12
C ALA A 126 2.55 3.47 -4.55
N ILE A 127 2.33 2.46 -5.37
CA ILE A 127 1.71 1.22 -4.94
C ILE A 127 2.58 0.05 -5.35
N VAL A 128 2.83 -0.85 -4.40
CA VAL A 128 3.43 -2.15 -4.70
C VAL A 128 2.31 -3.17 -4.64
N CYS A 129 2.01 -3.79 -5.76
CA CYS A 129 0.99 -4.84 -5.84
C CYS A 129 1.63 -6.16 -5.42
N LEU A 130 1.05 -6.81 -4.43
CA LEU A 130 1.57 -8.07 -3.90
C LEU A 130 0.84 -9.26 -4.51
N GLY A 131 1.57 -10.35 -4.72
CA GLY A 131 0.99 -11.60 -5.19
C GLY A 131 0.27 -12.33 -4.07
N SER A 132 -0.71 -13.15 -4.42
CA SER A 132 -1.51 -13.90 -3.44
C SER A 132 -0.71 -15.04 -2.79
N ALA A 133 0.28 -15.57 -3.49
CA ALA A 133 1.00 -16.76 -3.06
C ALA A 133 2.25 -16.44 -2.22
N GLY A 134 2.17 -15.72 -1.16
CA GLY A 134 3.30 -15.36 -0.31
C GLY A 134 3.48 -13.86 -0.23
N LEU A 135 2.61 -13.11 -0.86
CA LEU A 135 2.61 -11.65 -0.85
C LEU A 135 3.95 -11.05 -1.28
N GLU A 136 4.56 -11.62 -2.29
CA GLU A 136 5.77 -11.04 -2.90
C GLU A 136 5.39 -9.94 -3.88
N GLU A 137 6.33 -9.08 -4.24
CA GLU A 137 6.05 -8.01 -5.19
C GLU A 137 5.68 -8.61 -6.54
N LEU A 138 4.48 -8.32 -7.00
CA LEU A 138 3.98 -8.75 -8.30
C LEU A 138 4.14 -7.65 -9.34
N HIS A 139 3.83 -6.42 -8.97
CA HIS A 139 3.86 -5.30 -9.89
C HIS A 139 4.06 -3.99 -9.12
N PHE A 140 4.63 -2.99 -9.78
CA PHE A 140 4.87 -1.68 -9.18
C PHE A 140 4.12 -0.60 -9.96
N LEU A 141 3.36 0.23 -9.25
CA LEU A 141 2.59 1.31 -9.84
C LEU A 141 3.16 2.66 -9.42
N PRO A 142 3.94 3.34 -10.29
CA PRO A 142 4.57 4.62 -9.95
C PRO A 142 3.60 5.79 -10.10
N ALA A 143 2.66 5.91 -9.18
CA ALA A 143 1.64 6.96 -9.25
C ALA A 143 2.22 8.37 -9.13
N GLU A 144 3.37 8.53 -8.45
CA GLU A 144 4.02 9.83 -8.36
C GLU A 144 4.36 10.40 -9.73
N SER A 145 4.87 9.57 -10.63
CA SER A 145 5.28 10.02 -11.96
C SER A 145 4.19 9.90 -13.01
N GLN A 146 3.26 8.97 -12.85
CA GLN A 146 2.29 8.65 -13.89
C GLN A 146 0.83 8.91 -13.52
N GLY A 147 0.55 9.19 -12.26
CA GLY A 147 -0.80 9.50 -11.82
C GLY A 147 -1.75 8.31 -11.83
N ALA A 148 -3.04 8.61 -11.84
CA ALA A 148 -4.09 7.59 -11.67
C ALA A 148 -4.15 6.54 -12.78
N LYS A 149 -3.59 6.81 -13.95
CA LYS A 149 -3.61 5.83 -15.06
C LYS A 149 -2.90 4.52 -14.72
N VAL A 150 -1.99 4.54 -13.72
CA VAL A 150 -1.29 3.32 -13.30
C VAL A 150 -2.25 2.26 -12.76
N LEU A 151 -3.41 2.67 -12.26
CA LEU A 151 -4.37 1.72 -11.69
C LEU A 151 -4.84 0.70 -12.73
N GLY A 152 -4.87 1.08 -14.00
CA GLY A 152 -5.21 0.17 -15.08
C GLY A 152 -4.18 -0.93 -15.31
N GLU A 153 -2.98 -0.78 -14.74
CA GLU A 153 -1.91 -1.77 -14.88
C GLU A 153 -1.89 -2.77 -13.72
N TRP A 154 -2.73 -2.60 -12.71
CA TRP A 154 -2.82 -3.53 -11.60
C TRP A 154 -3.45 -4.83 -12.09
N PRO A 155 -2.75 -5.98 -11.98
CA PRO A 155 -3.32 -7.25 -12.45
C PRO A 155 -4.67 -7.51 -11.81
N ALA A 156 -5.63 -7.91 -12.63
CA ALA A 156 -7.03 -8.05 -12.19
C ALA A 156 -7.29 -9.25 -11.30
N GLY A 157 -6.38 -10.19 -11.28
CA GLY A 157 -6.52 -11.43 -10.54
C GLY A 157 -6.35 -12.61 -11.48
N GLY A 158 -6.28 -13.79 -10.93
CA GLY A 158 -6.13 -15.02 -11.71
C GLY A 158 -4.70 -15.39 -12.04
N GLU A 159 -3.86 -14.43 -12.32
CA GLU A 159 -2.43 -14.69 -12.57
C GLU A 159 -1.56 -14.37 -11.35
N TRP A 160 -2.16 -13.98 -10.27
CA TRP A 160 -1.39 -13.52 -9.09
C TRP A 160 -1.51 -14.45 -7.92
#